data_f928559df7119a66c4bd4d66c63ed13d
#
_entry.id   f928559df7119a66c4bd4d66c63ed13d
#
_cell.length_a   1.000
_cell.length_b   1.000
_cell.length_c   1.000
_cell.angle_alpha   90.00
_cell.angle_beta   90.00
_cell.angle_gamma   90.00
#
_symmetry.space_group_name_H-M   'P 1'
#
loop_
_entity.id
_entity.type
_entity.pdbx_description
1 polymer ?
#
loop_
_entity_poly.entity_id
_entity_poly.type
_entity_poly.pdbx_seq_one_letter_code
_entity_poly.pdbx_strand_id
1 'polypeptide(L)'
;MRGVEALLPLVPGLADVVPDIAAPTSADPDTERYALFDAVVALLGVATASAPVVLVLDDLHWAAKPTLLLLRHLLRFGEHARVQIVGTYRSTDLDRSHPLAAMLADLHRDGTADRIALGGLDESDVTAYVTEAGYDDEELARALASVTGGNPFFLIEALRHVEESGGVWDPSTLPQGVREAVSRRLSRLPAETNKALAAAAVV
;
A
#
# COMPACT_ATOMS: atom_id res chain seq x y z
N MET A 1 3.71 0.70 33.03
CA MET A 1 2.89 0.34 31.85
C MET A 1 2.53 -1.14 32.02
N ARG A 2 1.26 -1.50 32.19
CA ARG A 2 0.85 -2.93 32.31
C ARG A 2 0.83 -3.54 30.92
N GLY A 3 1.35 -4.77 30.75
CA GLY A 3 1.32 -5.51 29.49
C GLY A 3 2.51 -5.27 28.58
N VAL A 4 3.52 -4.51 29.01
CA VAL A 4 4.72 -4.24 28.21
C VAL A 4 5.50 -5.53 27.90
N GLU A 5 5.39 -6.53 28.77
CA GLU A 5 5.94 -7.86 28.59
C GLU A 5 5.42 -8.59 27.34
N ALA A 6 4.20 -8.28 26.91
CA ALA A 6 3.62 -8.85 25.69
C ALA A 6 4.29 -8.33 24.41
N LEU A 7 5.06 -7.26 24.48
CA LEU A 7 5.83 -6.72 23.33
C LEU A 7 7.19 -7.43 23.14
N LEU A 8 7.68 -8.16 24.12
CA LEU A 8 9.00 -8.82 24.05
C LEU A 8 9.21 -9.73 22.82
N PRO A 9 8.20 -10.50 22.37
CA PRO A 9 8.35 -11.29 21.14
C PRO A 9 8.57 -10.46 19.87
N LEU A 10 8.08 -9.23 19.84
CA LEU A 10 8.25 -8.31 18.71
C LEU A 10 9.50 -7.43 18.85
N VAL A 11 9.86 -7.07 20.06
CA VAL A 11 10.96 -6.15 20.40
C VAL A 11 11.84 -6.78 21.47
N PRO A 12 12.70 -7.74 21.13
CA PRO A 12 13.56 -8.42 22.12
C PRO A 12 14.46 -7.47 22.91
N GLY A 13 14.97 -6.41 22.28
CA GLY A 13 15.79 -5.37 22.92
C GLY A 13 15.04 -4.53 23.97
N LEU A 14 13.73 -4.72 24.13
CA LEU A 14 12.97 -4.04 25.17
C LEU A 14 13.42 -4.48 26.58
N ALA A 15 13.90 -5.70 26.74
CA ALA A 15 14.44 -6.21 28.00
C ALA A 15 15.70 -5.47 28.46
N ASP A 16 16.48 -4.90 27.53
CA ASP A 16 17.70 -4.15 27.83
C ASP A 16 17.39 -2.71 28.30
N VAL A 17 16.21 -2.21 27.95
CA VAL A 17 15.81 -0.82 28.22
C VAL A 17 14.85 -0.71 29.41
N VAL A 18 14.02 -1.74 29.62
CA VAL A 18 13.04 -1.78 30.71
C VAL A 18 13.52 -2.72 31.78
N PRO A 19 14.03 -2.20 32.92
CA PRO A 19 14.46 -3.03 34.04
C PRO A 19 13.31 -3.87 34.57
N ASP A 20 13.62 -5.12 34.98
CA ASP A 20 12.68 -6.05 35.65
C ASP A 20 11.42 -6.37 34.85
N ILE A 21 11.50 -6.32 33.51
CA ILE A 21 10.39 -6.76 32.67
C ILE A 21 10.16 -8.27 32.87
N ALA A 22 8.98 -8.64 33.35
CA ALA A 22 8.64 -10.04 33.58
C ALA A 22 8.60 -10.80 32.24
N ALA A 23 8.98 -12.06 32.24
CA ALA A 23 8.71 -12.92 31.09
C ALA A 23 7.18 -13.02 30.86
N PRO A 24 6.71 -13.01 29.60
CA PRO A 24 5.29 -13.16 29.34
C PRO A 24 4.78 -14.47 29.95
N THR A 25 3.66 -14.39 30.65
CA THR A 25 3.03 -15.57 31.24
C THR A 25 2.44 -16.38 30.09
N SER A 26 2.81 -17.64 29.98
CA SER A 26 2.28 -18.53 28.96
C SER A 26 0.75 -18.66 29.16
N ALA A 27 0.00 -18.31 28.14
CA ALA A 27 -1.44 -18.43 28.08
C ALA A 27 -1.83 -19.20 26.80
N ASP A 28 -3.12 -19.34 26.53
CA ASP A 28 -3.55 -19.83 25.24
C ASP A 28 -3.22 -18.82 24.12
N PRO A 29 -3.02 -19.29 22.87
CA PRO A 29 -2.55 -18.42 21.77
C PRO A 29 -3.45 -17.22 21.47
N ASP A 30 -4.74 -17.30 21.74
CA ASP A 30 -5.67 -16.19 21.52
C ASP A 30 -5.50 -15.13 22.61
N THR A 31 -5.35 -15.54 23.86
CA THR A 31 -5.10 -14.64 24.99
C THR A 31 -3.75 -13.91 24.81
N GLU A 32 -2.69 -14.63 24.42
CA GLU A 32 -1.38 -14.01 24.13
C GLU A 32 -1.47 -12.98 22.99
N ARG A 33 -2.22 -13.29 21.94
CA ARG A 33 -2.41 -12.39 20.81
C ARG A 33 -3.13 -11.10 21.21
N TYR A 34 -4.20 -11.19 21.99
CA TYR A 34 -4.94 -10.02 22.46
C TYR A 34 -4.16 -9.20 23.47
N ALA A 35 -3.37 -9.82 24.33
CA ALA A 35 -2.46 -9.12 25.23
C ALA A 35 -1.41 -8.30 24.44
N LEU A 36 -0.90 -8.88 23.35
CA LEU A 36 -0.02 -8.16 22.43
C LEU A 36 -0.72 -6.96 21.76
N PHE A 37 -1.95 -7.12 21.29
CA PHE A 37 -2.71 -6.05 20.68
C PHE A 37 -2.97 -4.90 21.65
N ASP A 38 -3.36 -5.21 22.89
CA ASP A 38 -3.56 -4.23 23.96
C ASP A 38 -2.25 -3.49 24.29
N ALA A 39 -1.14 -4.21 24.31
CA ALA A 39 0.17 -3.61 24.54
C ALA A 39 0.57 -2.63 23.40
N VAL A 40 0.25 -2.93 22.14
CA VAL A 40 0.46 -2.02 21.01
C VAL A 40 -0.44 -0.78 21.12
N VAL A 41 -1.71 -0.94 21.50
CA VAL A 41 -2.63 0.20 21.76
C VAL A 41 -2.05 1.09 22.86
N ALA A 42 -1.62 0.50 23.97
CA ALA A 42 -1.02 1.25 25.08
C ALA A 42 0.27 1.99 24.68
N LEU A 43 1.12 1.35 23.86
CA LEU A 43 2.33 1.95 23.31
C LEU A 43 2.00 3.18 22.44
N LEU A 44 1.04 3.06 21.54
CA LEU A 44 0.58 4.19 20.72
C LEU A 44 -0.02 5.30 21.57
N GLY A 45 -0.78 4.98 22.62
CA GLY A 45 -1.31 5.94 23.57
C GLY A 45 -0.20 6.75 24.23
N VAL A 46 0.90 6.11 24.64
CA VAL A 46 2.09 6.79 25.20
C VAL A 46 2.82 7.62 24.14
N ALA A 47 3.06 7.05 22.96
CA ALA A 47 3.74 7.75 21.87
C ALA A 47 3.00 9.02 21.45
N THR A 48 1.66 9.00 21.47
CA THR A 48 0.81 10.14 21.09
C THR A 48 0.58 11.13 22.21
N ALA A 49 1.11 10.91 23.41
CA ALA A 49 0.96 11.86 24.52
C ALA A 49 1.62 13.21 24.23
N SER A 50 2.76 13.21 23.55
CA SER A 50 3.53 14.44 23.21
C SER A 50 3.16 15.01 21.84
N ALA A 51 2.94 14.17 20.81
CA ALA A 51 2.63 14.60 19.46
C ALA A 51 1.71 13.59 18.77
N PRO A 52 0.85 14.02 17.81
CA PRO A 52 0.08 13.08 17.00
C PRO A 52 1.00 12.22 16.12
N VAL A 53 0.57 11.00 15.83
CA VAL A 53 1.30 10.02 15.01
C VAL A 53 0.50 9.73 13.75
N VAL A 54 1.17 9.71 12.61
CA VAL A 54 0.64 9.17 11.35
C VAL A 54 1.25 7.79 11.13
N LEU A 55 0.40 6.77 11.08
CA LEU A 55 0.78 5.39 10.81
C LEU A 55 0.43 5.05 9.36
N VAL A 56 1.44 4.87 8.52
CA VAL A 56 1.24 4.48 7.12
C VAL A 56 1.45 2.99 6.97
N LEU A 57 0.43 2.29 6.48
CA LEU A 57 0.42 0.86 6.23
C LEU A 57 0.27 0.63 4.73
N ASP A 58 1.38 0.36 4.08
CA ASP A 58 1.42 0.19 2.63
C ASP A 58 1.11 -1.26 2.22
N ASP A 59 0.44 -1.42 1.07
CA ASP A 59 0.13 -2.71 0.47
C ASP A 59 -0.67 -3.69 1.38
N LEU A 60 -1.68 -3.21 2.09
CA LEU A 60 -2.52 -4.01 3.01
C LEU A 60 -3.17 -5.24 2.37
N HIS A 61 -3.28 -5.31 1.05
CA HIS A 61 -3.77 -6.49 0.33
C HIS A 61 -2.82 -7.70 0.44
N TRP A 62 -1.57 -7.51 0.91
CA TRP A 62 -0.65 -8.60 1.23
C TRP A 62 -0.57 -8.90 2.73
N ALA A 63 -1.31 -8.14 3.54
CA ALA A 63 -1.26 -8.32 4.99
C ALA A 63 -1.83 -9.67 5.40
N ALA A 64 -1.11 -10.37 6.26
CA ALA A 64 -1.59 -11.61 6.85
C ALA A 64 -2.78 -11.35 7.79
N LYS A 65 -3.64 -12.35 7.96
CA LYS A 65 -4.82 -12.25 8.83
C LYS A 65 -4.52 -11.71 10.24
N PRO A 66 -3.43 -12.11 10.94
CA PRO A 66 -3.09 -11.54 12.25
C PRO A 66 -2.84 -10.03 12.21
N THR A 67 -2.19 -9.52 11.16
CA THR A 67 -1.95 -8.08 10.97
C THR A 67 -3.26 -7.31 10.80
N LEU A 68 -4.19 -7.83 10.02
CA LEU A 68 -5.51 -7.22 9.84
C LEU A 68 -6.34 -7.26 11.13
N LEU A 69 -6.21 -8.31 11.95
CA LEU A 69 -6.84 -8.38 13.27
C LEU A 69 -6.26 -7.34 14.22
N LEU A 70 -4.94 -7.12 14.23
CA LEU A 70 -4.31 -6.05 14.99
C LEU A 70 -4.81 -4.68 14.54
N LEU A 71 -4.85 -4.42 13.23
CA LEU A 71 -5.37 -3.17 12.69
C LEU A 71 -6.82 -2.91 13.12
N ARG A 72 -7.68 -3.93 13.03
CA ARG A 72 -9.07 -3.85 13.51
C ARG A 72 -9.14 -3.55 15.00
N HIS A 73 -8.27 -4.15 15.80
CA HIS A 73 -8.19 -3.92 17.25
C HIS A 73 -7.74 -2.47 17.54
N LEU A 74 -6.74 -1.95 16.83
CA LEU A 74 -6.29 -0.56 16.95
C LEU A 74 -7.41 0.43 16.63
N LEU A 75 -8.15 0.21 15.56
CA LEU A 75 -9.27 1.06 15.15
C LEU A 75 -10.43 1.05 16.16
N ARG A 76 -10.62 -0.07 16.88
CA ARG A 76 -11.71 -0.22 17.84
C ARG A 76 -11.35 0.33 19.23
N PHE A 77 -10.13 0.17 19.67
CA PHE A 77 -9.69 0.45 21.04
C PHE A 77 -8.69 1.60 21.16
N GLY A 78 -8.22 2.12 20.03
CA GLY A 78 -7.27 3.24 19.96
C GLY A 78 -7.91 4.62 19.97
N GLU A 79 -9.19 4.78 20.29
CA GLU A 79 -9.93 6.06 20.21
C GLU A 79 -9.32 7.21 21.01
N HIS A 80 -8.57 6.89 22.07
CA HIS A 80 -7.90 7.89 22.91
C HIS A 80 -6.49 8.26 22.43
N ALA A 81 -5.95 7.54 21.43
CA ALA A 81 -4.65 7.83 20.85
C ALA A 81 -4.81 8.80 19.66
N ARG A 82 -3.97 9.83 19.63
CA ARG A 82 -3.94 10.77 18.48
C ARG A 82 -3.18 10.17 17.31
N VAL A 83 -3.77 9.09 16.72
CA VAL A 83 -3.20 8.35 15.60
C VAL A 83 -4.09 8.53 14.38
N GLN A 84 -3.48 9.00 13.28
CA GLN A 84 -4.07 8.92 11.95
C GLN A 84 -3.51 7.68 11.26
N ILE A 85 -4.38 6.78 10.79
CA ILE A 85 -3.95 5.60 10.03
C ILE A 85 -4.26 5.82 8.56
N VAL A 86 -3.24 5.66 7.71
CA VAL A 86 -3.36 5.70 6.25
C VAL A 86 -2.99 4.33 5.72
N GLY A 87 -3.94 3.63 5.12
CA GLY A 87 -3.73 2.32 4.53
C GLY A 87 -3.81 2.36 3.01
N THR A 88 -2.85 1.77 2.30
CA THR A 88 -2.96 1.60 0.86
C THR A 88 -3.29 0.15 0.51
N TYR A 89 -4.03 -0.05 -0.56
CA TYR A 89 -4.30 -1.38 -1.10
C TYR A 89 -4.71 -1.30 -2.57
N ARG A 90 -4.53 -2.41 -3.29
CA ARG A 90 -5.03 -2.53 -4.68
C ARG A 90 -6.41 -3.17 -4.66
N SER A 91 -7.40 -2.44 -5.18
CA SER A 91 -8.78 -2.94 -5.25
C SER A 91 -8.92 -4.16 -6.17
N THR A 92 -8.06 -4.27 -7.19
CA THR A 92 -8.01 -5.41 -8.11
C THR A 92 -7.52 -6.70 -7.49
N ASP A 93 -6.78 -6.61 -6.39
CA ASP A 93 -6.18 -7.76 -5.69
C ASP A 93 -7.08 -8.24 -4.51
N LEU A 94 -8.23 -7.58 -4.32
CA LEU A 94 -9.21 -7.94 -3.30
C LEU A 94 -10.39 -8.69 -3.95
N ASP A 95 -10.39 -9.99 -3.83
CA ASP A 95 -11.59 -10.78 -4.10
C ASP A 95 -12.59 -10.75 -2.92
N ARG A 96 -13.79 -11.31 -3.13
CA ARG A 96 -14.85 -11.32 -2.09
C ARG A 96 -14.48 -12.14 -0.84
N SER A 97 -13.53 -13.05 -0.94
CA SER A 97 -13.06 -13.90 0.14
C SER A 97 -11.89 -13.30 0.90
N HIS A 98 -11.32 -12.21 0.40
CA HIS A 98 -10.15 -11.57 1.00
C HIS A 98 -10.49 -10.97 2.37
N PRO A 99 -9.74 -11.27 3.45
CA PRO A 99 -10.04 -10.78 4.80
C PRO A 99 -10.13 -9.24 4.90
N LEU A 100 -9.30 -8.53 4.12
CA LEU A 100 -9.32 -7.06 4.06
C LEU A 100 -10.63 -6.54 3.45
N ALA A 101 -11.22 -7.24 2.47
CA ALA A 101 -12.47 -6.80 1.85
C ALA A 101 -13.63 -6.76 2.87
N ALA A 102 -13.75 -7.79 3.69
CA ALA A 102 -14.74 -7.83 4.77
C ALA A 102 -14.49 -6.72 5.81
N MET A 103 -13.24 -6.52 6.20
CA MET A 103 -12.86 -5.48 7.16
C MET A 103 -13.18 -4.07 6.64
N LEU A 104 -12.86 -3.77 5.37
CA LEU A 104 -13.16 -2.47 4.75
C LEU A 104 -14.66 -2.21 4.67
N ALA A 105 -15.47 -3.24 4.38
CA ALA A 105 -16.92 -3.13 4.37
C ALA A 105 -17.49 -2.79 5.76
N ASP A 106 -16.93 -3.39 6.82
CA ASP A 106 -17.31 -3.09 8.20
C ASP A 106 -16.93 -1.64 8.57
N LEU A 107 -15.67 -1.24 8.32
CA LEU A 107 -15.18 0.11 8.62
C LEU A 107 -15.98 1.21 7.90
N HIS A 108 -16.35 0.96 6.65
CA HIS A 108 -17.18 1.89 5.88
C HIS A 108 -18.59 2.01 6.44
N ARG A 109 -19.20 0.87 6.84
CA ARG A 109 -20.54 0.83 7.45
C ARG A 109 -20.58 1.57 8.77
N ASP A 110 -19.51 1.43 9.56
CA ASP A 110 -19.39 2.02 10.90
C ASP A 110 -18.94 3.49 10.85
N GLY A 111 -18.63 4.02 9.65
CA GLY A 111 -18.12 5.39 9.46
C GLY A 111 -16.74 5.62 10.09
N THR A 112 -15.98 4.56 10.33
CA THR A 112 -14.67 4.63 11.01
C THR A 112 -13.54 4.95 10.05
N ALA A 113 -13.72 4.73 8.74
CA ALA A 113 -12.71 5.01 7.73
C ALA A 113 -13.32 5.59 6.45
N ASP A 114 -12.63 6.58 5.90
CA ASP A 114 -12.91 7.13 4.58
C ASP A 114 -12.09 6.40 3.51
N ARG A 115 -12.70 6.22 2.35
CA ARG A 115 -12.04 5.63 1.19
C ARG A 115 -11.74 6.68 0.13
N ILE A 116 -10.47 6.81 -0.22
CA ILE A 116 -10.01 7.61 -1.35
C ILE A 116 -9.70 6.66 -2.51
N ALA A 117 -10.49 6.73 -3.58
CA ALA A 117 -10.23 5.96 -4.80
C ALA A 117 -9.31 6.77 -5.72
N LEU A 118 -8.08 6.28 -5.91
CA LEU A 118 -7.12 6.90 -6.82
C LEU A 118 -7.26 6.24 -8.20
N GLY A 119 -7.53 7.08 -9.21
CA GLY A 119 -7.45 6.73 -10.63
C GLY A 119 -6.06 7.02 -11.20
N GLY A 120 -5.92 6.88 -12.51
CA GLY A 120 -4.82 7.49 -13.25
C GLY A 120 -5.00 9.01 -13.31
N LEU A 121 -3.93 9.72 -13.61
CA LEU A 121 -3.96 11.14 -13.97
C LEU A 121 -4.84 11.33 -15.20
N ASP A 122 -5.62 12.38 -15.25
CA ASP A 122 -6.36 12.72 -16.45
C ASP A 122 -5.46 13.37 -17.52
N GLU A 123 -5.99 13.60 -18.72
CA GLU A 123 -5.23 14.15 -19.84
C GLU A 123 -4.68 15.54 -19.52
N SER A 124 -5.41 16.36 -18.76
CA SER A 124 -4.98 17.70 -18.36
C SER A 124 -3.83 17.66 -17.35
N ASP A 125 -3.88 16.73 -16.41
CA ASP A 125 -2.81 16.52 -15.43
C ASP A 125 -1.54 15.98 -16.11
N VAL A 126 -1.68 15.04 -17.07
CA VAL A 126 -0.56 14.54 -17.86
C VAL A 126 0.08 15.66 -18.69
N THR A 127 -0.74 16.50 -19.32
CA THR A 127 -0.25 17.66 -20.11
C THR A 127 0.51 18.63 -19.20
N ALA A 128 -0.04 18.98 -18.04
CA ALA A 128 0.65 19.83 -17.08
C ALA A 128 2.01 19.26 -16.64
N TYR A 129 2.06 17.95 -16.35
CA TYR A 129 3.29 17.27 -15.96
C TYR A 129 4.34 17.26 -17.08
N VAL A 130 3.94 16.99 -18.33
CA VAL A 130 4.82 17.00 -19.51
C VAL A 130 5.38 18.40 -19.77
N THR A 131 4.54 19.43 -19.62
CA THR A 131 4.95 20.84 -19.76
C THR A 131 5.93 21.24 -18.65
N GLU A 132 5.68 20.86 -17.41
CA GLU A 132 6.60 21.11 -16.28
C GLU A 132 7.95 20.41 -16.45
N ALA A 133 7.98 19.26 -17.11
CA ALA A 133 9.20 18.56 -17.50
C ALA A 133 9.96 19.23 -18.67
N GLY A 134 9.43 20.32 -19.23
CA GLY A 134 10.09 21.12 -20.25
C GLY A 134 9.67 20.78 -21.70
N TYR A 135 8.62 19.99 -21.89
CA TYR A 135 8.08 19.64 -23.20
C TYR A 135 6.77 20.38 -23.46
N ASP A 136 6.80 21.42 -24.30
CA ASP A 136 5.60 22.15 -24.75
C ASP A 136 5.03 21.48 -26.02
N ASP A 137 4.59 20.23 -25.86
CA ASP A 137 4.12 19.37 -26.95
C ASP A 137 2.84 18.62 -26.54
N GLU A 138 1.69 19.13 -26.96
CA GLU A 138 0.38 18.53 -26.68
C GLU A 138 0.20 17.13 -27.32
N GLU A 139 0.85 16.86 -28.47
CA GLU A 139 0.76 15.58 -29.14
C GLU A 139 1.51 14.52 -28.34
N LEU A 140 2.71 14.85 -27.86
CA LEU A 140 3.46 14.02 -26.93
C LEU A 140 2.66 13.75 -25.65
N ALA A 141 2.09 14.79 -25.03
CA ALA A 141 1.31 14.62 -23.79
C ALA A 141 0.11 13.69 -24.00
N ARG A 142 -0.61 13.83 -25.10
CA ARG A 142 -1.76 12.99 -25.45
C ARG A 142 -1.33 11.54 -25.74
N ALA A 143 -0.23 11.34 -26.44
CA ALA A 143 0.33 10.01 -26.69
C ALA A 143 0.75 9.31 -25.38
N LEU A 144 1.43 10.04 -24.49
CA LEU A 144 1.83 9.54 -23.18
C LEU A 144 0.60 9.21 -22.30
N ALA A 145 -0.42 10.05 -22.26
CA ALA A 145 -1.66 9.78 -21.54
C ALA A 145 -2.31 8.47 -22.02
N SER A 146 -2.40 8.30 -23.34
CA SER A 146 -2.97 7.09 -23.96
C SER A 146 -2.21 5.82 -23.61
N VAL A 147 -0.88 5.84 -23.71
CA VAL A 147 -0.03 4.64 -23.49
C VAL A 147 0.07 4.28 -22.00
N THR A 148 0.11 5.28 -21.13
CA THR A 148 0.26 5.05 -19.68
C THR A 148 -1.06 4.85 -18.95
N GLY A 149 -2.18 5.23 -19.58
CA GLY A 149 -3.49 5.29 -18.92
C GLY A 149 -3.48 6.22 -17.72
N GLY A 150 -2.64 7.26 -17.74
CA GLY A 150 -2.45 8.21 -16.64
C GLY A 150 -1.74 7.62 -15.42
N ASN A 151 -1.17 6.42 -15.51
CA ASN A 151 -0.42 5.84 -14.39
C ASN A 151 0.89 6.63 -14.16
N PRO A 152 1.08 7.28 -13.00
CA PRO A 152 2.24 8.13 -12.76
C PRO A 152 3.58 7.40 -12.91
N PHE A 153 3.66 6.15 -12.48
CA PHE A 153 4.88 5.36 -12.62
C PHE A 153 5.24 5.16 -14.10
N PHE A 154 4.26 4.78 -14.92
CA PHE A 154 4.50 4.58 -16.35
C PHE A 154 4.78 5.90 -17.07
N LEU A 155 4.15 6.99 -16.63
CA LEU A 155 4.36 8.32 -17.18
C LEU A 155 5.81 8.79 -16.94
N ILE A 156 6.32 8.65 -15.72
CA ILE A 156 7.70 8.98 -15.36
C ILE A 156 8.70 8.17 -16.19
N GLU A 157 8.50 6.87 -16.31
CA GLU A 157 9.38 6.00 -17.08
C GLU A 157 9.33 6.33 -18.59
N ALA A 158 8.15 6.66 -19.11
CA ALA A 158 7.99 7.04 -20.50
C ALA A 158 8.66 8.39 -20.80
N LEU A 159 8.52 9.38 -19.93
CA LEU A 159 9.21 10.67 -20.06
C LEU A 159 10.72 10.53 -19.98
N ARG A 160 11.24 9.73 -19.05
CA ARG A 160 12.68 9.44 -19.00
C ARG A 160 13.18 8.85 -20.31
N HIS A 161 12.41 7.96 -20.93
CA HIS A 161 12.77 7.38 -22.22
C HIS A 161 12.80 8.43 -23.34
N VAL A 162 11.85 9.39 -23.33
CA VAL A 162 11.86 10.53 -24.26
C VAL A 162 13.13 11.35 -24.09
N GLU A 163 13.54 11.67 -22.86
CA GLU A 163 14.77 12.39 -22.55
C GLU A 163 16.01 11.65 -23.10
N GLU A 164 16.12 10.35 -22.81
CA GLU A 164 17.23 9.50 -23.26
C GLU A 164 17.29 9.36 -24.78
N SER A 165 16.15 9.49 -25.47
CA SER A 165 16.02 9.42 -26.93
C SER A 165 16.16 10.78 -27.61
N GLY A 166 16.61 11.82 -26.91
CA GLY A 166 16.79 13.15 -27.43
C GLY A 166 15.51 13.92 -27.72
N GLY A 167 14.44 13.65 -26.97
CA GLY A 167 13.16 14.32 -27.09
C GLY A 167 12.18 13.68 -28.08
N VAL A 168 12.51 12.51 -28.63
CA VAL A 168 11.65 11.81 -29.58
C VAL A 168 10.89 10.67 -28.90
N TRP A 169 9.57 10.71 -28.99
CA TRP A 169 8.70 9.62 -28.55
C TRP A 169 8.46 8.63 -29.70
N ASP A 170 8.85 7.37 -29.50
CA ASP A 170 8.52 6.27 -30.41
C ASP A 170 7.55 5.31 -29.70
N PRO A 171 6.25 5.29 -30.09
CA PRO A 171 5.26 4.41 -29.47
C PRO A 171 5.53 2.92 -29.70
N SER A 172 6.40 2.55 -30.63
CA SER A 172 6.79 1.16 -30.86
C SER A 172 7.81 0.63 -29.83
N THR A 173 8.46 1.54 -29.09
CA THR A 173 9.46 1.22 -28.08
C THR A 173 8.91 1.48 -26.67
N LEU A 174 8.52 0.39 -25.97
CA LEU A 174 8.16 0.51 -24.55
C LEU A 174 9.44 0.75 -23.72
N PRO A 175 9.42 1.75 -22.81
CA PRO A 175 10.50 1.95 -21.84
C PRO A 175 10.84 0.67 -21.08
N GLN A 176 12.12 0.47 -20.76
CA GLN A 176 12.57 -0.75 -20.08
C GLN A 176 11.82 -0.96 -18.75
N GLY A 177 11.62 0.08 -17.94
CA GLY A 177 10.90 0.00 -16.68
C GLY A 177 9.43 -0.41 -16.85
N VAL A 178 8.74 0.08 -17.89
CA VAL A 178 7.37 -0.35 -18.23
C VAL A 178 7.36 -1.81 -18.64
N ARG A 179 8.30 -2.22 -19.49
CA ARG A 179 8.44 -3.61 -19.96
C ARG A 179 8.67 -4.58 -18.80
N GLU A 180 9.57 -4.22 -17.88
CA GLU A 180 9.84 -5.02 -16.68
C GLU A 180 8.63 -5.11 -15.74
N ALA A 181 7.90 -4.01 -15.53
CA ALA A 181 6.70 -4.01 -14.69
C ALA A 181 5.59 -4.87 -15.29
N VAL A 182 5.37 -4.79 -16.62
CA VAL A 182 4.41 -5.65 -17.33
C VAL A 182 4.85 -7.10 -17.28
N SER A 183 6.12 -7.41 -17.58
CA SER A 183 6.66 -8.77 -17.53
C SER A 183 6.51 -9.40 -16.15
N ARG A 184 6.75 -8.63 -15.07
CA ARG A 184 6.56 -9.08 -13.70
C ARG A 184 5.09 -9.39 -13.38
N ARG A 185 4.15 -8.64 -13.95
CA ARG A 185 2.72 -8.95 -13.83
C ARG A 185 2.33 -10.22 -14.60
N LEU A 186 2.78 -10.34 -15.84
CA LEU A 186 2.53 -11.49 -16.68
C LEU A 186 3.08 -12.79 -16.07
N SER A 187 4.27 -12.73 -15.44
CA SER A 187 4.87 -13.91 -14.80
C SER A 187 4.08 -14.47 -13.60
N ARG A 188 3.15 -13.68 -13.04
CA ARG A 188 2.26 -14.10 -11.94
C ARG A 188 0.96 -14.75 -12.43
N LEU A 189 0.66 -14.63 -13.72
CA LEU A 189 -0.55 -15.21 -14.30
C LEU A 189 -0.35 -16.69 -14.62
N PRO A 190 -1.42 -17.51 -14.56
CA PRO A 190 -1.38 -18.90 -15.03
C PRO A 190 -0.89 -19.01 -16.48
N ALA A 191 -0.20 -20.11 -16.81
CA ALA A 191 0.35 -20.32 -18.15
C ALA A 191 -0.70 -20.23 -19.27
N GLU A 192 -1.91 -20.70 -19.02
CA GLU A 192 -3.02 -20.63 -19.98
C GLU A 192 -3.49 -19.19 -20.22
N THR A 193 -3.49 -18.36 -19.18
CA THR A 193 -3.81 -16.93 -19.31
C THR A 193 -2.74 -16.20 -20.12
N ASN A 194 -1.46 -16.51 -19.90
CA ASN A 194 -0.37 -15.94 -20.69
C ASN A 194 -0.43 -16.36 -22.17
N LYS A 195 -0.81 -17.61 -22.47
CA LYS A 195 -1.04 -18.05 -23.85
C LYS A 195 -2.18 -17.29 -24.52
N ALA A 196 -3.29 -17.09 -23.80
CA ALA A 196 -4.43 -16.33 -24.32
C ALA A 196 -4.05 -14.87 -24.60
N LEU A 197 -3.31 -14.22 -23.69
CA LEU A 197 -2.80 -12.85 -23.86
C LEU A 197 -1.82 -12.76 -25.04
N ALA A 198 -0.91 -13.72 -25.19
CA ALA A 198 0.02 -13.77 -26.31
C ALA A 198 -0.72 -13.92 -27.65
N ALA A 199 -1.77 -14.72 -27.70
CA ALA A 199 -2.60 -14.86 -28.91
C ALA A 199 -3.39 -13.57 -29.22
N ALA A 200 -3.91 -12.89 -28.21
CA ALA A 200 -4.64 -11.62 -28.38
C ALA A 200 -3.73 -10.46 -28.81
N ALA A 201 -2.44 -10.49 -28.48
CA ALA A 201 -1.48 -9.45 -28.82
C ALA A 201 -1.01 -9.50 -30.30
N VAL A 202 -1.37 -10.53 -31.05
CA VAL A 202 -0.97 -10.73 -32.46
C VAL A 202 -2.06 -10.30 -33.46
N VAL A 203 -3.21 -9.86 -32.95
CA VAL A 203 -4.35 -9.34 -33.72
C VAL A 203 -4.31 -7.82 -33.78
#